data_02b9786dcf42331328ddad31977693d0
#
_entry.id   02b9786dcf42331328ddad31977693d0
#
_cell.length_a   1.000
_cell.length_b   1.000
_cell.length_c   1.000
_cell.angle_alpha   90.00
_cell.angle_beta   90.00
_cell.angle_gamma   90.00
#
_symmetry.space_group_name_H-M   'P 1'
#
loop_
_entity.id
_entity.type
_entity.pdbx_description
1 polymer ?
#
loop_
_entity_poly.entity_id
_entity_poly.type
_entity_poly.pdbx_seq_one_letter_code
_entity_poly.pdbx_strand_id
1 'polypeptide(L)'
;MFGRKKNEEFSEQVETLIGHTTSLKGSLSSNGALRIDGEFEGDLATTADLIVGEAGKVKAMISAKNAMIAGSVTGNMDVKDKLELMPSAKVVGDLKVGTLIIGEGAVFKGNCEMRQAPE
;
A
#
# COMPACT_ATOMS: atom_id res chain seq x y z
N MET A 1 22.55 -20.22 8.27
CA MET A 1 22.14 -19.79 7.68
C MET A 1 22.61 -18.83 6.80
N PHE A 2 23.12 -19.26 5.89
CA PHE A 2 23.53 -18.59 4.89
C PHE A 2 22.53 -17.67 4.44
N GLY A 3 22.68 -16.65 3.81
CA GLY A 3 21.75 -15.69 3.32
C GLY A 3 21.07 -14.83 4.35
N ARG A 4 21.28 -15.12 5.62
CA ARG A 4 20.52 -14.43 6.63
C ARG A 4 20.85 -12.96 6.70
N LYS A 5 22.09 -12.60 6.53
CA LYS A 5 22.45 -11.19 6.58
C LYS A 5 21.86 -10.41 5.42
N LYS A 6 21.83 -11.00 4.23
CA LYS A 6 21.18 -10.34 3.13
C LYS A 6 19.71 -10.17 3.38
N ASN A 7 19.07 -11.18 3.98
CA ASN A 7 17.66 -11.07 4.30
C ASN A 7 17.41 -9.96 5.28
N GLU A 8 18.32 -9.76 6.22
CA GLU A 8 18.16 -8.70 7.17
C GLU A 8 18.21 -7.34 6.51
N GLU A 9 19.06 -7.16 5.51
CA GLU A 9 19.13 -5.91 4.80
C GLU A 9 17.85 -5.62 4.07
N PHE A 10 17.27 -6.64 3.44
CA PHE A 10 15.98 -6.46 2.79
C PHE A 10 14.89 -6.21 3.80
N SER A 11 14.96 -6.86 4.94
CA SER A 11 13.93 -6.74 5.94
C SER A 11 13.84 -5.35 6.52
N GLU A 12 14.92 -4.58 6.48
CA GLU A 12 14.86 -3.21 6.95
C GLU A 12 13.96 -2.36 6.07
N GLN A 13 13.78 -2.75 4.83
CA GLN A 13 12.95 -2.00 3.90
C GLN A 13 11.61 -2.65 3.66
N VAL A 14 11.59 -3.95 3.50
CA VAL A 14 10.37 -4.69 3.21
C VAL A 14 10.36 -5.94 4.05
N GLU A 15 9.40 -6.04 4.97
CA GLU A 15 9.29 -7.23 5.79
C GLU A 15 8.40 -8.27 5.17
N THR A 16 7.42 -7.89 4.39
CA THR A 16 6.48 -8.82 3.78
C THR A 16 6.35 -8.48 2.32
N LEU A 17 6.45 -9.48 1.49
CA LEU A 17 6.35 -9.32 0.04
C LEU A 17 5.38 -10.33 -0.52
N ILE A 18 4.40 -9.84 -1.28
CA ILE A 18 3.50 -10.70 -2.03
C ILE A 18 3.89 -10.56 -3.49
N GLY A 19 4.47 -11.62 -4.05
CA GLY A 19 5.03 -11.58 -5.38
C GLY A 19 3.97 -11.53 -6.46
N HIS A 20 4.37 -11.20 -7.68
CA HIS A 20 3.43 -10.89 -8.74
C HIS A 20 2.63 -12.10 -9.23
N THR A 21 3.07 -13.30 -8.93
CA THR A 21 2.31 -14.51 -9.29
C THR A 21 1.47 -15.03 -8.13
N THR A 22 1.40 -14.30 -7.04
CA THR A 22 0.72 -14.72 -5.83
C THR A 22 -0.62 -14.03 -5.70
N SER A 23 -1.61 -14.79 -5.28
CA SER A 23 -2.95 -14.26 -5.04
C SER A 23 -3.33 -14.64 -3.62
N LEU A 24 -3.79 -13.68 -2.85
CA LEU A 24 -4.07 -13.90 -1.43
C LEU A 24 -5.40 -13.29 -1.06
N LYS A 25 -6.20 -14.02 -0.29
CA LYS A 25 -7.46 -13.51 0.23
C LYS A 25 -7.48 -13.69 1.73
N GLY A 26 -8.04 -12.72 2.42
CA GLY A 26 -8.19 -12.80 3.85
C GLY A 26 -7.76 -11.53 4.52
N SER A 27 -7.29 -11.65 5.75
CA SER A 27 -6.84 -10.50 6.53
C SER A 27 -5.35 -10.60 6.76
N LEU A 28 -4.65 -9.50 6.50
CA LEU A 28 -3.21 -9.44 6.68
C LEU A 28 -2.87 -8.26 7.55
N SER A 29 -2.08 -8.51 8.57
CA SER A 29 -1.67 -7.46 9.50
C SER A 29 -0.16 -7.54 9.67
N SER A 30 0.49 -6.40 9.62
CA SER A 30 1.94 -6.36 9.72
C SER A 30 2.37 -5.11 10.49
N ASN A 31 3.47 -5.21 11.20
CA ASN A 31 4.08 -4.06 11.85
C ASN A 31 5.29 -3.56 11.09
N GLY A 32 5.60 -4.15 9.96
CA GLY A 32 6.72 -3.74 9.14
C GLY A 32 6.26 -3.35 7.75
N ALA A 33 7.19 -2.95 6.92
CA ALA A 33 6.89 -2.53 5.57
C ALA A 33 6.35 -3.71 4.76
N LEU A 34 5.35 -3.44 3.94
CA LEU A 34 4.61 -4.47 3.22
C LEU A 34 4.58 -4.09 1.75
N ARG A 35 4.98 -5.01 0.90
CA ARG A 35 4.98 -4.77 -0.54
C ARG A 35 4.12 -5.80 -1.24
N ILE A 36 3.25 -5.35 -2.12
CA ILE A 36 2.34 -6.22 -2.87
C ILE A 36 2.58 -6.01 -4.34
N ASP A 37 3.07 -7.04 -5.00
CA ASP A 37 3.22 -7.06 -6.46
C ASP A 37 2.23 -8.02 -7.11
N GLY A 38 1.46 -8.74 -6.32
CA GLY A 38 0.46 -9.69 -6.80
C GLY A 38 -0.94 -9.22 -6.49
N GLU A 39 -1.84 -10.16 -6.21
CA GLU A 39 -3.23 -9.85 -5.95
C GLU A 39 -3.56 -10.07 -4.50
N PHE A 40 -4.32 -9.17 -3.94
CA PHE A 40 -4.77 -9.28 -2.56
C PHE A 40 -6.22 -8.82 -2.46
N GLU A 41 -7.00 -9.58 -1.69
CA GLU A 41 -8.39 -9.24 -1.48
C GLU A 41 -8.73 -9.47 -0.01
N GLY A 42 -9.37 -8.49 0.62
CA GLY A 42 -9.77 -8.62 2.02
C GLY A 42 -9.42 -7.40 2.83
N ASP A 43 -8.78 -7.61 3.98
CA ASP A 43 -8.40 -6.54 4.88
C ASP A 43 -6.88 -6.50 4.99
N LEU A 44 -6.32 -5.31 4.91
CA LEU A 44 -4.88 -5.14 4.94
C LEU A 44 -4.52 -4.02 5.89
N ALA A 45 -3.67 -4.30 6.86
CA ALA A 45 -3.27 -3.30 7.83
C ALA A 45 -1.78 -3.40 8.10
N THR A 46 -1.13 -2.24 8.13
CA THR A 46 0.26 -2.18 8.57
C THR A 46 0.45 -0.89 9.35
N THR A 47 1.31 -0.93 10.33
CA THR A 47 1.67 0.26 11.08
C THR A 47 2.88 0.96 10.46
N ALA A 48 3.39 0.46 9.37
CA ALA A 48 4.52 1.03 8.65
C ALA A 48 4.09 1.39 7.23
N ASP A 49 4.94 1.17 6.26
CA ASP A 49 4.70 1.59 4.90
C ASP A 49 4.09 0.47 4.08
N LEU A 50 3.19 0.84 3.18
CA LEU A 50 2.62 -0.08 2.22
C LEU A 50 3.05 0.34 0.82
N ILE A 51 3.53 -0.62 0.05
CA ILE A 51 3.93 -0.37 -1.33
C ILE A 51 3.16 -1.34 -2.22
N VAL A 52 2.46 -0.80 -3.21
CA VAL A 52 1.79 -1.62 -4.21
C VAL A 52 2.51 -1.40 -5.53
N GLY A 53 3.17 -2.43 -6.03
CA GLY A 53 3.93 -2.35 -7.27
C GLY A 53 3.02 -2.28 -8.48
N GLU A 54 3.61 -2.06 -9.65
CA GLU A 54 2.83 -1.87 -10.89
C GLU A 54 1.98 -3.06 -11.23
N ALA A 55 2.44 -4.26 -10.88
CA ALA A 55 1.67 -5.47 -11.15
C ALA A 55 0.65 -5.75 -10.05
N GLY A 56 0.68 -5.00 -8.97
CA GLY A 56 -0.19 -5.27 -7.83
C GLY A 56 -1.64 -4.91 -8.11
N LYS A 57 -2.54 -5.75 -7.59
CA LYS A 57 -3.98 -5.51 -7.67
C LYS A 57 -4.55 -5.81 -6.30
N VAL A 58 -5.07 -4.77 -5.66
CA VAL A 58 -5.55 -4.89 -4.30
C VAL A 58 -7.00 -4.47 -4.24
N LYS A 59 -7.83 -5.35 -3.69
CA LYS A 59 -9.24 -5.03 -3.41
C LYS A 59 -9.44 -5.25 -1.93
N ALA A 60 -9.32 -4.17 -1.16
CA ALA A 60 -9.28 -4.34 0.27
C ALA A 60 -9.59 -3.06 1.01
N MET A 61 -9.87 -3.24 2.31
CA MET A 61 -9.83 -2.12 3.23
C MET A 61 -8.40 -2.03 3.72
N ILE A 62 -7.78 -0.89 3.52
CA ILE A 62 -6.36 -0.73 3.76
C ILE A 62 -6.13 0.31 4.85
N SER A 63 -5.25 -0.02 5.77
CA SER A 63 -4.80 0.91 6.79
C SER A 63 -3.28 0.88 6.83
N ALA A 64 -2.65 2.03 6.71
CA ALA A 64 -1.19 2.11 6.70
C ALA A 64 -0.75 3.45 7.26
N LYS A 65 0.52 3.55 7.60
CA LYS A 65 1.08 4.83 8.00
C LYS A 65 1.39 5.66 6.76
N ASN A 66 2.11 5.09 5.84
CA ASN A 66 2.39 5.69 4.54
C ASN A 66 2.07 4.67 3.47
N ALA A 67 1.75 5.13 2.27
CA ALA A 67 1.48 4.22 1.19
C ALA A 67 1.99 4.79 -0.12
N MET A 68 2.53 3.92 -0.94
CA MET A 68 2.97 4.26 -2.28
C MET A 68 2.32 3.28 -3.24
N ILE A 69 1.54 3.78 -4.16
CA ILE A 69 0.74 2.95 -5.05
C ILE A 69 1.20 3.15 -6.48
N ALA A 70 1.61 2.07 -7.13
CA ALA A 70 1.95 2.09 -8.55
C ALA A 70 1.03 1.18 -9.36
N GLY A 71 0.24 0.36 -8.69
CA GLY A 71 -0.67 -0.56 -9.35
C GLY A 71 -2.12 -0.16 -9.14
N SER A 72 -3.00 -1.14 -9.06
CA SER A 72 -4.43 -0.92 -8.92
C SER A 72 -4.90 -1.20 -7.51
N VAL A 73 -5.67 -0.29 -6.94
CA VAL A 73 -6.24 -0.47 -5.62
C VAL A 73 -7.72 -0.08 -5.69
N THR A 74 -8.56 -0.97 -5.18
CA THR A 74 -10.00 -0.72 -5.09
C THR A 74 -10.41 -0.95 -3.65
N GLY A 75 -11.16 0.00 -3.09
CA GLY A 75 -11.67 -0.12 -1.73
C GLY A 75 -11.38 1.12 -0.93
N ASN A 76 -11.39 0.98 0.39
CA ASN A 76 -11.19 2.12 1.27
C ASN A 76 -9.76 2.10 1.80
N MET A 77 -9.14 3.26 1.82
CA MET A 77 -7.79 3.39 2.34
C MET A 77 -7.76 4.43 3.45
N ASP A 78 -7.10 4.08 4.53
CA ASP A 78 -6.86 5.00 5.63
C ASP A 78 -5.35 5.09 5.80
N VAL A 79 -4.77 6.18 5.34
CA VAL A 79 -3.33 6.38 5.40
C VAL A 79 -3.06 7.54 6.35
N LYS A 80 -2.36 7.26 7.44
CA LYS A 80 -2.22 8.26 8.49
C LYS A 80 -1.39 9.45 8.05
N ASP A 81 -0.31 9.21 7.34
CA ASP A 81 0.59 10.29 6.94
C ASP A 81 0.47 10.60 5.47
N LYS A 82 1.18 9.90 4.63
CA LYS A 82 1.28 10.29 3.24
C LYS A 82 0.91 9.15 2.30
N LEU A 83 0.06 9.46 1.33
CA LEU A 83 -0.26 8.55 0.24
C LEU A 83 0.29 9.14 -1.04
N GLU A 84 1.09 8.36 -1.74
CA GLU A 84 1.66 8.79 -3.00
C GLU A 84 1.18 7.87 -4.10
N LEU A 85 0.58 8.45 -5.15
CA LEU A 85 0.13 7.71 -6.31
C LEU A 85 1.13 7.93 -7.43
N MET A 86 1.78 6.86 -7.84
CA MET A 86 2.75 6.93 -8.92
C MET A 86 2.00 7.08 -10.26
N PRO A 87 2.68 7.47 -11.33
CA PRO A 87 1.98 7.71 -12.60
C PRO A 87 1.19 6.53 -13.13
N SER A 88 1.57 5.31 -12.78
CA SER A 88 0.85 4.12 -13.23
C SER A 88 -0.28 3.69 -12.30
N ALA A 89 -0.52 4.44 -11.22
CA ALA A 89 -1.50 4.02 -10.22
C ALA A 89 -2.92 4.22 -10.70
N LYS A 90 -3.78 3.30 -10.28
CA LYS A 90 -5.22 3.41 -10.51
C LYS A 90 -5.91 3.07 -9.20
N VAL A 91 -6.58 4.05 -8.62
CA VAL A 91 -7.20 3.90 -7.32
C VAL A 91 -8.68 4.24 -7.43
N VAL A 92 -9.51 3.35 -6.93
CA VAL A 92 -10.95 3.55 -6.92
C VAL A 92 -11.45 3.29 -5.51
N GLY A 93 -12.17 4.25 -4.95
CA GLY A 93 -12.74 4.09 -3.63
C GLY A 93 -12.61 5.34 -2.79
N ASP A 94 -12.70 5.16 -1.49
CA ASP A 94 -12.66 6.29 -0.56
C ASP A 94 -11.31 6.32 0.14
N LEU A 95 -10.72 7.51 0.17
CA LEU A 95 -9.42 7.71 0.78
C LEU A 95 -9.55 8.64 1.98
N LYS A 96 -8.81 8.32 3.03
CA LYS A 96 -8.65 9.21 4.17
C LYS A 96 -7.16 9.31 4.44
N VAL A 97 -6.57 10.46 4.17
CA VAL A 97 -5.11 10.58 4.17
C VAL A 97 -4.70 11.87 4.85
N GLY A 98 -3.47 11.91 5.33
CA GLY A 98 -2.89 13.14 5.83
C GLY A 98 -2.42 14.03 4.69
N THR A 99 -1.63 13.48 3.80
CA THR A 99 -1.12 14.18 2.63
C THR A 99 -1.29 13.29 1.41
N LEU A 100 -1.74 13.87 0.30
CA LEU A 100 -1.93 13.14 -0.93
C LEU A 100 -1.05 13.73 -2.02
N ILE A 101 -0.25 12.87 -2.65
CA ILE A 101 0.57 13.25 -3.79
C ILE A 101 0.14 12.40 -4.96
N ILE A 102 -0.24 13.02 -6.06
CA ILE A 102 -0.70 12.30 -7.24
C ILE A 102 0.27 12.57 -8.37
N GLY A 103 0.90 11.51 -8.86
CA GLY A 103 1.80 11.61 -9.99
C GLY A 103 1.05 11.85 -11.28
N GLU A 104 1.74 12.45 -12.23
CA GLU A 104 1.14 12.75 -13.51
C GLU A 104 0.80 11.45 -14.23
N GLY A 105 -0.45 11.28 -14.63
CA GLY A 105 -0.91 10.05 -15.24
C GLY A 105 -1.66 9.13 -14.33
N ALA A 106 -1.56 9.33 -13.02
CA ALA A 106 -2.28 8.50 -12.08
C ALA A 106 -3.78 8.77 -12.17
N VAL A 107 -4.58 7.75 -11.89
CA VAL A 107 -6.03 7.85 -11.94
C VAL A 107 -6.59 7.59 -10.56
N PHE A 108 -7.47 8.48 -10.12
CA PHE A 108 -8.17 8.31 -8.86
C PHE A 108 -9.65 8.60 -9.10
N LYS A 109 -10.49 7.67 -8.67
CA LYS A 109 -11.94 7.83 -8.74
C LYS A 109 -12.52 7.54 -7.37
N GLY A 110 -13.32 8.47 -6.87
CA GLY A 110 -13.95 8.29 -5.58
C GLY A 110 -13.83 9.54 -4.75
N ASN A 111 -13.84 9.37 -3.44
CA ASN A 111 -13.79 10.47 -2.50
C ASN A 111 -12.46 10.46 -1.77
N CYS A 112 -11.93 11.65 -1.53
CA CYS A 112 -10.71 11.78 -0.75
C CYS A 112 -10.95 12.78 0.35
N GLU A 113 -10.75 12.32 1.58
CA GLU A 113 -10.85 13.18 2.74
C GLU A 113 -9.46 13.38 3.30
N MET A 114 -9.04 14.65 3.40
CA MET A 114 -7.73 14.94 3.93
C MET A 114 -7.87 15.26 5.40
N ARG A 115 -7.00 14.64 6.19
CA ARG A 115 -6.98 14.80 7.63
C ARG A 115 -6.07 15.94 7.96
N GLN A 116 -6.52 16.87 8.76
CA GLN A 116 -5.63 17.94 9.17
C GLN A 116 -4.74 17.46 10.28
N ALA A 117 -3.47 17.85 10.20
CA ALA A 117 -2.55 17.51 11.26
C ALA A 117 -2.91 18.28 12.52
N PRO A 118 -2.81 17.66 13.68
CA PRO A 118 -3.07 18.39 14.91
C PRO A 118 -1.99 19.41 15.12
N GLU A 119 -2.36 20.47 15.75
CA GLU A 119 -1.40 21.55 15.94
C GLU A 119 -0.77 21.54 17.29
#